data_a63f5d0769b26e823c054ca2bed021e8
#
_entry.id   a63f5d0769b26e823c054ca2bed021e8
#
_cell.length_a   1.000
_cell.length_b   1.000
_cell.length_c   1.000
_cell.angle_alpha   90.00
_cell.angle_beta   90.00
_cell.angle_gamma   90.00
#
_symmetry.space_group_name_H-M   'P 1'
#
loop_
_entity.id
_entity.type
_entity.pdbx_description
1 polymer ?
#
loop_
_entity_poly.entity_id
_entity_poly.type
_entity_poly.pdbx_seq_one_letter_code
_entity_poly.pdbx_strand_id
1 'polypeptide(L)'
;MIALSLAIVIFKINALTIKKIVKMNENLIRQAAILLTDMLGFEKPADAIMRAFFRNNRDLGNKDRSFIAESAYGVIRRLRFLSTIIATENNDPDDARKLIVAWLLRVQGRSLRDLGDVLTEQQKEWAIAIKAKSTDDMPVAAKADVRDWLWEKLKKQYGEEQALTICRSMFEQATLDLRVNTIKGTAEEVLAKMIAENINNENIIAAMPLSPVGIRMPNRVGISKHVLFTEGKIEVQDEGSQLLSYLVAPKRGQMVADLCAGAGGKALALGALMRNTGRLYAFDVNERRLNNLGKRLKRSGLSNLNAQLINNENDLKLKRLNGKFDRVLVDAPCSGLGTLRRNPDLKWRQTEQDVIELNAKQKNILTRAAKLTKTGGRVVYATCSLLAEENEMIAEHFLEKHPDFSLVPANEILALQKIDLDTGKYLNLLPHLHNTDGFFAAVFERKADSEKEKAVKLKAEKEKSKAKEEKS
;
A
#
# COMPACT_ATOMS: atom_id res chain seq x y z
N MET A 1 -18.89 -16.43 15.69
CA MET A 1 -20.00 -16.64 14.72
C MET A 1 -20.85 -15.38 14.49
N ILE A 2 -21.15 -14.55 15.48
CA ILE A 2 -21.98 -13.33 15.30
C ILE A 2 -21.24 -12.23 14.52
N ALA A 3 -19.93 -12.06 14.70
CA ALA A 3 -19.13 -11.05 14.00
C ALA A 3 -18.96 -11.34 12.49
N LEU A 4 -18.90 -12.60 12.08
CA LEU A 4 -18.83 -13.00 10.67
C LEU A 4 -20.15 -12.76 9.93
N SER A 5 -21.28 -12.89 10.63
CA SER A 5 -22.63 -12.65 10.07
C SER A 5 -22.87 -11.15 9.85
N LEU A 6 -22.36 -10.27 10.74
CA LEU A 6 -22.49 -8.82 10.59
C LEU A 6 -21.65 -8.29 9.43
N ALA A 7 -20.43 -8.83 9.22
CA ALA A 7 -19.57 -8.46 8.10
C ALA A 7 -20.22 -8.79 6.74
N ILE A 8 -20.89 -9.95 6.61
CA ILE A 8 -21.58 -10.37 5.38
C ILE A 8 -22.82 -9.51 5.10
N VAL A 9 -23.53 -9.06 6.14
CA VAL A 9 -24.70 -8.18 6.00
C VAL A 9 -24.26 -6.77 5.59
N ILE A 10 -23.18 -6.23 6.16
CA ILE A 10 -22.61 -4.94 5.78
C ILE A 10 -22.09 -4.99 4.33
N PHE A 11 -21.52 -6.12 3.89
CA PHE A 11 -21.06 -6.34 2.51
C PHE A 11 -22.19 -6.29 1.47
N LYS A 12 -23.37 -6.86 1.80
CA LYS A 12 -24.54 -6.82 0.90
C LYS A 12 -25.19 -5.44 0.81
N ILE A 13 -25.09 -4.61 1.85
CA ILE A 13 -25.65 -3.25 1.85
C ILE A 13 -24.81 -2.32 0.97
N ASN A 14 -23.47 -2.45 0.95
CA ASN A 14 -22.60 -1.62 0.11
C ASN A 14 -22.77 -1.88 -1.40
N ALA A 15 -23.08 -3.09 -1.81
CA ALA A 15 -23.38 -3.41 -3.22
C ALA A 15 -24.71 -2.82 -3.71
N LEU A 16 -25.63 -2.44 -2.80
CA LEU A 16 -26.93 -1.87 -3.13
C LEU A 16 -26.93 -0.34 -3.22
N THR A 17 -25.99 0.35 -2.61
CA THR A 17 -26.03 1.83 -2.48
C THR A 17 -25.42 2.57 -3.67
N ILE A 18 -24.56 1.92 -4.50
CA ILE A 18 -24.00 2.53 -5.73
C ILE A 18 -24.97 2.52 -6.92
N LYS A 19 -26.20 2.02 -6.73
CA LYS A 19 -27.24 1.96 -7.75
C LYS A 19 -27.94 3.29 -8.09
N LYS A 20 -27.44 4.44 -7.66
CA LYS A 20 -27.94 5.72 -8.21
C LYS A 20 -27.39 5.88 -9.63
N ILE A 21 -28.25 5.49 -10.56
CA ILE A 21 -28.10 5.37 -11.99
C ILE A 21 -27.57 6.69 -12.58
N VAL A 22 -26.29 6.77 -12.85
CA VAL A 22 -25.82 7.66 -13.91
C VAL A 22 -26.38 7.06 -15.19
N LYS A 23 -27.26 7.79 -15.89
CA LYS A 23 -27.77 7.36 -17.20
C LYS A 23 -26.55 7.20 -18.10
N MET A 24 -26.23 5.97 -18.47
CA MET A 24 -25.08 5.69 -19.34
C MET A 24 -25.36 6.30 -20.70
N ASN A 25 -24.37 6.99 -21.23
CA ASN A 25 -24.41 7.51 -22.58
C ASN A 25 -23.11 7.13 -23.30
N GLU A 26 -23.16 7.15 -24.62
CA GLU A 26 -22.05 6.78 -25.49
C GLU A 26 -20.78 7.63 -25.21
N ASN A 27 -20.94 8.92 -24.91
CA ASN A 27 -19.82 9.80 -24.64
C ASN A 27 -19.05 9.39 -23.38
N LEU A 28 -19.74 8.96 -22.31
CA LEU A 28 -19.07 8.52 -21.07
C LEU A 28 -18.26 7.25 -21.31
N ILE A 29 -18.79 6.28 -22.05
CA ILE A 29 -18.07 5.03 -22.37
C ILE A 29 -16.88 5.35 -23.27
N ARG A 30 -17.04 6.22 -24.27
CA ARG A 30 -15.96 6.67 -25.14
C ARG A 30 -14.84 7.37 -24.36
N GLN A 31 -15.17 8.29 -23.45
CA GLN A 31 -14.18 8.96 -22.60
C GLN A 31 -13.46 8.00 -21.64
N ALA A 32 -14.17 7.03 -21.10
CA ALA A 32 -13.57 5.99 -20.27
C ALA A 32 -12.64 5.08 -21.10
N ALA A 33 -12.99 4.75 -22.32
CA ALA A 33 -12.15 3.97 -23.22
C ALA A 33 -10.88 4.74 -23.61
N ILE A 34 -10.97 6.04 -23.91
CA ILE A 34 -9.80 6.88 -24.21
C ILE A 34 -8.84 6.89 -23.01
N LEU A 35 -9.34 7.15 -21.80
CA LEU A 35 -8.51 7.10 -20.59
C LEU A 35 -7.89 5.72 -20.37
N LEU A 36 -8.65 4.65 -20.60
CA LEU A 36 -8.17 3.28 -20.43
C LEU A 36 -7.07 2.96 -21.46
N THR A 37 -7.23 3.34 -22.73
CA THR A 37 -6.20 3.14 -23.76
C THR A 37 -4.86 3.75 -23.35
N ASP A 38 -4.88 4.99 -22.85
CA ASP A 38 -3.65 5.63 -22.33
C ASP A 38 -3.05 4.85 -21.14
N MET A 39 -3.89 4.25 -20.30
CA MET A 39 -3.45 3.48 -19.13
C MET A 39 -2.90 2.08 -19.48
N LEU A 40 -3.41 1.43 -20.53
CA LEU A 40 -3.00 0.09 -20.96
C LEU A 40 -1.57 0.03 -21.49
N GLY A 41 -0.97 1.16 -21.84
CA GLY A 41 0.45 1.22 -22.18
C GLY A 41 1.37 0.94 -20.99
N PHE A 42 0.89 1.08 -19.75
CA PHE A 42 1.61 0.85 -18.50
C PHE A 42 2.98 1.56 -18.34
N GLU A 43 3.27 2.56 -19.19
CA GLU A 43 4.53 3.34 -19.11
C GLU A 43 4.58 4.25 -17.89
N LYS A 44 3.43 4.80 -17.49
CA LYS A 44 3.29 5.74 -16.37
C LYS A 44 2.29 5.23 -15.34
N PRO A 45 2.39 5.68 -14.06
CA PRO A 45 1.38 5.37 -13.07
C PRO A 45 -0.03 5.81 -13.52
N ALA A 46 -1.02 4.94 -13.36
CA ALA A 46 -2.40 5.19 -13.78
C ALA A 46 -2.99 6.49 -13.20
N ASP A 47 -2.64 6.83 -11.95
CA ASP A 47 -3.07 8.08 -11.31
C ASP A 47 -2.46 9.33 -11.94
N ALA A 48 -1.26 9.24 -12.52
CA ALA A 48 -0.63 10.35 -13.25
C ALA A 48 -1.31 10.58 -14.60
N ILE A 49 -1.64 9.48 -15.30
CA ILE A 49 -2.38 9.53 -16.57
C ILE A 49 -3.78 10.12 -16.32
N MET A 50 -4.50 9.62 -15.33
CA MET A 50 -5.83 10.10 -14.95
C MET A 50 -5.83 11.61 -14.62
N ARG A 51 -4.85 12.08 -13.83
CA ARG A 51 -4.74 13.50 -13.52
C ARG A 51 -4.47 14.37 -14.76
N ALA A 52 -3.66 13.88 -15.69
CA ALA A 52 -3.42 14.57 -16.95
C ALA A 52 -4.69 14.61 -17.81
N PHE A 53 -5.39 13.50 -17.93
CA PHE A 53 -6.64 13.38 -18.66
C PHE A 53 -7.69 14.40 -18.17
N PHE A 54 -7.98 14.43 -16.85
CA PHE A 54 -8.97 15.36 -16.30
C PHE A 54 -8.54 16.82 -16.28
N ARG A 55 -7.26 17.10 -16.37
CA ARG A 55 -6.78 18.49 -16.57
C ARG A 55 -7.05 18.99 -17.97
N ASN A 56 -7.02 18.10 -18.95
CA ASN A 56 -7.29 18.41 -20.36
C ASN A 56 -8.79 18.37 -20.69
N ASN A 57 -9.61 17.68 -19.88
CA ASN A 57 -11.08 17.58 -20.06
C ASN A 57 -11.79 18.25 -18.88
N ARG A 58 -11.77 19.59 -18.86
CA ARG A 58 -12.29 20.40 -17.73
C ARG A 58 -13.81 20.49 -17.72
N ASP A 59 -14.44 20.29 -18.85
CA ASP A 59 -15.88 20.28 -19.09
C ASP A 59 -16.62 19.11 -18.42
N LEU A 60 -15.91 18.04 -18.10
CA LEU A 60 -16.47 16.88 -17.41
C LEU A 60 -16.91 17.23 -15.98
N GLY A 61 -18.17 16.96 -15.66
CA GLY A 61 -18.73 17.09 -14.33
C GLY A 61 -18.17 16.08 -13.32
N ASN A 62 -18.38 16.31 -12.02
CA ASN A 62 -17.86 15.41 -10.97
C ASN A 62 -18.37 13.97 -11.11
N LYS A 63 -19.64 13.79 -11.49
CA LYS A 63 -20.25 12.45 -11.69
C LYS A 63 -19.61 11.73 -12.87
N ASP A 64 -19.38 12.45 -13.97
CA ASP A 64 -18.76 11.92 -15.18
C ASP A 64 -17.30 11.51 -14.91
N ARG A 65 -16.54 12.37 -14.23
CA ARG A 65 -15.17 12.07 -13.78
C ARG A 65 -15.12 10.83 -12.88
N SER A 66 -16.06 10.68 -11.97
CA SER A 66 -16.15 9.50 -11.11
C SER A 66 -16.40 8.25 -11.91
N PHE A 67 -17.37 8.26 -12.83
CA PHE A 67 -17.69 7.12 -13.68
C PHE A 67 -16.50 6.73 -14.58
N ILE A 68 -15.88 7.69 -15.25
CA ILE A 68 -14.74 7.46 -16.15
C ILE A 68 -13.56 6.87 -15.38
N ALA A 69 -13.22 7.45 -14.22
CA ALA A 69 -12.13 6.96 -13.39
C ALA A 69 -12.42 5.55 -12.85
N GLU A 70 -13.62 5.33 -12.32
CA GLU A 70 -14.02 4.03 -11.76
C GLU A 70 -14.02 2.94 -12.83
N SER A 71 -14.50 3.23 -14.02
CA SER A 71 -14.51 2.28 -15.14
C SER A 71 -13.09 1.91 -15.57
N ALA A 72 -12.21 2.87 -15.80
CA ALA A 72 -10.84 2.61 -16.21
C ALA A 72 -10.05 1.84 -15.13
N TYR A 73 -10.11 2.26 -13.86
CA TYR A 73 -9.47 1.54 -12.77
C TYR A 73 -10.09 0.16 -12.51
N GLY A 74 -11.40 0.03 -12.68
CA GLY A 74 -12.10 -1.24 -12.55
C GLY A 74 -11.66 -2.26 -13.59
N VAL A 75 -11.45 -1.82 -14.83
CA VAL A 75 -10.88 -2.67 -15.89
C VAL A 75 -9.45 -3.05 -15.55
N ILE A 76 -8.56 -2.10 -15.23
CA ILE A 76 -7.17 -2.41 -14.88
C ILE A 76 -7.10 -3.41 -13.72
N ARG A 77 -7.98 -3.29 -12.74
CA ARG A 77 -8.07 -4.20 -11.60
C ARG A 77 -8.45 -5.63 -12.01
N ARG A 78 -9.25 -5.78 -13.06
CA ARG A 78 -9.77 -7.05 -13.56
C ARG A 78 -9.35 -7.36 -15.01
N LEU A 79 -8.22 -6.80 -15.44
CA LEU A 79 -7.81 -6.81 -16.85
C LEU A 79 -7.66 -8.21 -17.43
N ARG A 80 -6.89 -9.09 -16.77
CA ARG A 80 -6.66 -10.45 -17.29
C ARG A 80 -7.94 -11.27 -17.33
N PHE A 81 -8.76 -11.16 -16.29
CA PHE A 81 -10.08 -11.79 -16.26
C PHE A 81 -10.95 -11.31 -17.45
N LEU A 82 -11.03 -10.00 -17.65
CA LEU A 82 -11.83 -9.43 -18.72
C LEU A 82 -11.28 -9.77 -20.10
N SER A 83 -9.98 -9.64 -20.32
CA SER A 83 -9.34 -10.01 -21.59
C SER A 83 -9.57 -11.49 -21.92
N THR A 84 -9.50 -12.39 -20.93
CA THR A 84 -9.79 -13.83 -21.12
C THR A 84 -11.26 -14.06 -21.49
N ILE A 85 -12.19 -13.26 -20.93
CA ILE A 85 -13.62 -13.38 -21.29
C ILE A 85 -13.88 -12.91 -22.71
N ILE A 86 -13.30 -11.77 -23.12
CA ILE A 86 -13.55 -11.20 -24.45
C ILE A 86 -12.70 -11.84 -25.56
N ALA A 87 -11.61 -12.54 -25.21
CA ALA A 87 -10.74 -13.21 -26.17
C ALA A 87 -11.55 -14.25 -26.96
N THR A 88 -11.61 -14.04 -28.27
CA THR A 88 -12.16 -14.96 -29.27
C THR A 88 -11.32 -14.80 -30.54
N GLU A 89 -11.43 -15.71 -31.49
CA GLU A 89 -10.65 -15.67 -32.74
C GLU A 89 -10.79 -14.34 -33.52
N ASN A 90 -11.87 -13.58 -33.29
CA ASN A 90 -12.17 -12.34 -33.99
C ASN A 90 -12.18 -11.09 -33.12
N ASN A 91 -11.75 -11.14 -31.86
CA ASN A 91 -11.76 -10.00 -30.96
C ASN A 91 -10.36 -9.66 -30.43
N ASP A 92 -10.00 -8.39 -30.51
CA ASP A 92 -8.84 -7.85 -29.82
C ASP A 92 -9.11 -7.88 -28.30
N PRO A 93 -8.32 -8.64 -27.51
CA PRO A 93 -8.48 -8.73 -26.07
C PRO A 93 -8.17 -7.41 -25.35
N ASP A 94 -7.52 -6.47 -26.00
CA ASP A 94 -7.12 -5.17 -25.44
C ASP A 94 -7.99 -4.00 -25.97
N ASP A 95 -9.07 -4.28 -26.69
CA ASP A 95 -10.05 -3.25 -27.08
C ASP A 95 -10.66 -2.59 -25.85
N ALA A 96 -10.23 -1.35 -25.59
CA ALA A 96 -10.61 -0.60 -24.39
C ALA A 96 -12.12 -0.41 -24.24
N ARG A 97 -12.86 -0.22 -25.34
CA ARG A 97 -14.31 -0.08 -25.29
C ARG A 97 -14.99 -1.40 -24.92
N LYS A 98 -14.55 -2.51 -25.51
CA LYS A 98 -15.07 -3.85 -25.16
C LYS A 98 -14.73 -4.19 -23.72
N LEU A 99 -13.53 -3.88 -23.23
CA LEU A 99 -13.14 -4.08 -21.84
C LEU A 99 -14.04 -3.29 -20.88
N ILE A 100 -14.37 -2.03 -21.15
CA ILE A 100 -15.31 -1.23 -20.34
C ILE A 100 -16.70 -1.87 -20.32
N VAL A 101 -17.23 -2.28 -21.47
CA VAL A 101 -18.55 -2.92 -21.55
C VAL A 101 -18.55 -4.26 -20.81
N ALA A 102 -17.52 -5.09 -21.01
CA ALA A 102 -17.39 -6.35 -20.29
C ALA A 102 -17.28 -6.15 -18.75
N TRP A 103 -16.56 -5.13 -18.30
CA TRP A 103 -16.48 -4.76 -16.89
C TRP A 103 -17.83 -4.35 -16.33
N LEU A 104 -18.59 -3.53 -17.04
CA LEU A 104 -19.96 -3.13 -16.63
C LEU A 104 -20.88 -4.34 -16.49
N LEU A 105 -20.81 -5.30 -17.41
CA LEU A 105 -21.67 -6.48 -17.43
C LEU A 105 -21.24 -7.53 -16.41
N ARG A 106 -19.95 -7.86 -16.35
CA ARG A 106 -19.41 -9.02 -15.60
C ARG A 106 -18.97 -8.69 -14.19
N VAL A 107 -18.52 -7.46 -13.95
CA VAL A 107 -17.98 -7.03 -12.64
C VAL A 107 -19.00 -6.15 -11.91
N GLN A 108 -19.57 -5.15 -12.60
CA GLN A 108 -20.58 -4.26 -12.01
C GLN A 108 -21.99 -4.84 -12.01
N GLY A 109 -22.23 -5.96 -12.72
CA GLY A 109 -23.51 -6.62 -12.77
C GLY A 109 -24.62 -5.82 -13.47
N ARG A 110 -24.24 -4.88 -14.36
CA ARG A 110 -25.21 -4.07 -15.13
C ARG A 110 -26.06 -4.96 -16.04
N SER A 111 -27.31 -4.56 -16.23
CA SER A 111 -28.19 -5.21 -17.18
C SER A 111 -27.91 -4.73 -18.61
N LEU A 112 -28.26 -5.54 -19.61
CA LEU A 112 -28.22 -5.10 -21.01
C LEU A 112 -29.16 -3.91 -21.27
N ARG A 113 -30.25 -3.81 -20.53
CA ARG A 113 -31.17 -2.66 -20.60
C ARG A 113 -30.48 -1.35 -20.20
N ASP A 114 -29.58 -1.40 -19.21
CA ASP A 114 -28.82 -0.20 -18.76
C ASP A 114 -27.85 0.29 -19.85
N LEU A 115 -27.48 -0.59 -20.79
CA LEU A 115 -26.56 -0.33 -21.92
C LEU A 115 -27.28 -0.18 -23.27
N GLY A 116 -28.61 -0.30 -23.31
CA GLY A 116 -29.39 -0.42 -24.53
C GLY A 116 -29.18 0.71 -25.54
N ASP A 117 -29.02 1.95 -25.06
CA ASP A 117 -28.82 3.14 -25.91
C ASP A 117 -27.36 3.31 -26.39
N VAL A 118 -26.45 2.46 -25.90
CA VAL A 118 -25.01 2.57 -26.13
C VAL A 118 -24.50 1.47 -27.06
N LEU A 119 -25.24 0.37 -27.20
CA LEU A 119 -24.84 -0.80 -27.98
C LEU A 119 -25.64 -0.90 -29.27
N THR A 120 -24.97 -1.11 -30.40
CA THR A 120 -25.62 -1.53 -31.64
C THR A 120 -26.19 -2.94 -31.48
N GLU A 121 -27.07 -3.37 -32.39
CA GLU A 121 -27.65 -4.73 -32.32
C GLU A 121 -26.57 -5.82 -32.32
N GLN A 122 -25.58 -5.71 -33.21
CA GLN A 122 -24.44 -6.64 -33.23
C GLN A 122 -23.66 -6.66 -31.93
N GLN A 123 -23.47 -5.49 -31.26
CA GLN A 123 -22.82 -5.40 -29.96
C GLN A 123 -23.70 -5.96 -28.83
N LYS A 124 -25.03 -5.94 -28.96
CA LYS A 124 -25.94 -6.58 -28.00
C LYS A 124 -25.81 -8.10 -28.02
N GLU A 125 -25.72 -8.72 -29.20
CA GLU A 125 -25.48 -10.16 -29.34
C GLU A 125 -24.17 -10.57 -28.67
N TRP A 126 -23.08 -9.85 -28.95
CA TRP A 126 -21.79 -10.04 -28.30
C TRP A 126 -21.89 -9.86 -26.76
N ALA A 127 -22.59 -8.84 -26.30
CA ALA A 127 -22.73 -8.57 -24.87
C ALA A 127 -23.54 -9.66 -24.15
N ILE A 128 -24.55 -10.27 -24.81
CA ILE A 128 -25.28 -11.43 -24.30
C ILE A 128 -24.31 -12.62 -24.14
N ALA A 129 -23.54 -12.93 -25.17
CA ALA A 129 -22.57 -14.01 -25.15
C ALA A 129 -21.52 -13.82 -24.04
N ILE A 130 -20.96 -12.61 -23.90
CA ILE A 130 -20.01 -12.27 -22.84
C ILE A 130 -20.63 -12.45 -21.45
N LYS A 131 -21.89 -12.03 -21.25
CA LYS A 131 -22.58 -12.16 -19.97
C LYS A 131 -22.85 -13.61 -19.59
N ALA A 132 -23.14 -14.47 -20.53
CA ALA A 132 -23.42 -15.89 -20.35
C ALA A 132 -22.16 -16.78 -20.24
N LYS A 133 -20.98 -16.28 -20.68
CA LYS A 133 -19.75 -17.08 -20.75
C LYS A 133 -19.36 -17.64 -19.37
N SER A 134 -19.22 -18.99 -19.27
CA SER A 134 -18.71 -19.64 -18.06
C SER A 134 -17.26 -19.23 -17.77
N THR A 135 -16.91 -19.25 -16.49
CA THR A 135 -15.54 -19.04 -16.00
C THR A 135 -14.94 -20.30 -15.38
N ASP A 136 -15.61 -21.46 -15.50
CA ASP A 136 -15.19 -22.69 -14.83
C ASP A 136 -13.84 -23.18 -15.36
N ASP A 137 -13.66 -23.17 -16.67
CA ASP A 137 -12.41 -23.57 -17.36
C ASP A 137 -11.37 -22.47 -17.46
N MET A 138 -11.61 -21.30 -16.84
CA MET A 138 -10.66 -20.19 -16.87
C MET A 138 -9.39 -20.54 -16.10
N PRO A 139 -8.19 -20.29 -16.63
CA PRO A 139 -6.93 -20.48 -15.92
C PRO A 139 -6.93 -19.79 -14.55
N VAL A 140 -6.37 -20.45 -13.52
CA VAL A 140 -6.38 -19.91 -12.14
C VAL A 140 -5.69 -18.56 -12.06
N ALA A 141 -4.59 -18.37 -12.79
CA ALA A 141 -3.91 -17.07 -12.86
C ALA A 141 -4.80 -15.95 -13.45
N ALA A 142 -5.73 -16.26 -14.38
CA ALA A 142 -6.71 -15.31 -14.88
C ALA A 142 -7.82 -15.05 -13.83
N LYS A 143 -8.21 -16.07 -13.06
CA LYS A 143 -9.12 -15.92 -11.89
C LYS A 143 -8.47 -15.06 -10.81
N ALA A 144 -7.15 -15.19 -10.59
CA ALA A 144 -6.35 -14.37 -9.69
C ALA A 144 -6.06 -12.95 -10.22
N ASP A 145 -6.22 -12.75 -11.52
CA ASP A 145 -6.04 -11.45 -12.20
C ASP A 145 -4.64 -10.84 -12.03
N VAL A 146 -3.62 -11.66 -12.14
CA VAL A 146 -2.21 -11.26 -12.08
C VAL A 146 -1.40 -11.90 -13.22
N ARG A 147 -0.19 -11.42 -13.49
CA ARG A 147 0.75 -12.02 -14.45
C ARG A 147 1.20 -13.39 -13.98
N ASP A 148 1.62 -14.27 -14.90
CA ASP A 148 2.02 -15.64 -14.57
C ASP A 148 3.20 -15.72 -13.59
N TRP A 149 4.24 -14.90 -13.80
CA TRP A 149 5.38 -14.86 -12.88
C TRP A 149 4.96 -14.51 -11.45
N LEU A 150 4.02 -13.59 -11.28
CA LEU A 150 3.52 -13.18 -9.96
C LEU A 150 2.64 -14.27 -9.36
N TRP A 151 1.79 -14.91 -10.18
CA TRP A 151 0.97 -16.03 -9.75
C TRP A 151 1.83 -17.18 -9.21
N GLU A 152 2.85 -17.58 -9.97
CA GLU A 152 3.72 -18.70 -9.55
C GLU A 152 4.48 -18.38 -8.25
N LYS A 153 4.95 -17.14 -8.06
CA LYS A 153 5.57 -16.72 -6.79
C LYS A 153 4.59 -16.75 -5.62
N LEU A 154 3.39 -16.22 -5.78
CA LEU A 154 2.38 -16.23 -4.71
C LEU A 154 1.91 -17.64 -4.40
N LYS A 155 1.70 -18.48 -5.42
CA LYS A 155 1.33 -19.89 -5.27
C LYS A 155 2.42 -20.67 -4.52
N LYS A 156 3.68 -20.46 -4.86
CA LYS A 156 4.81 -21.09 -4.16
C LYS A 156 4.90 -20.68 -2.70
N GLN A 157 4.63 -19.40 -2.40
CA GLN A 157 4.77 -18.83 -1.06
C GLN A 157 3.61 -19.17 -0.13
N TYR A 158 2.37 -19.10 -0.63
CA TYR A 158 1.15 -19.20 0.18
C TYR A 158 0.33 -20.47 -0.07
N GLY A 159 0.66 -21.25 -1.10
CA GLY A 159 -0.23 -22.28 -1.64
C GLY A 159 -1.32 -21.69 -2.54
N GLU A 160 -1.94 -22.52 -3.39
CA GLU A 160 -2.86 -22.06 -4.44
C GLU A 160 -4.11 -21.37 -3.87
N GLU A 161 -4.75 -21.97 -2.87
CA GLU A 161 -6.00 -21.47 -2.28
C GLU A 161 -5.80 -20.13 -1.59
N GLN A 162 -4.77 -20.01 -0.74
CA GLN A 162 -4.49 -18.78 -0.03
C GLN A 162 -4.01 -17.67 -0.97
N ALA A 163 -3.16 -18.00 -1.96
CA ALA A 163 -2.73 -17.06 -3.00
C ALA A 163 -3.94 -16.48 -3.77
N LEU A 164 -4.90 -17.33 -4.14
CA LEU A 164 -6.12 -16.91 -4.81
C LEU A 164 -6.98 -16.00 -3.90
N THR A 165 -7.08 -16.33 -2.62
CA THR A 165 -7.79 -15.52 -1.62
C THR A 165 -7.15 -14.14 -1.45
N ILE A 166 -5.82 -14.08 -1.37
CA ILE A 166 -5.06 -12.82 -1.33
C ILE A 166 -5.35 -11.98 -2.58
N CYS A 167 -5.24 -12.58 -3.78
CA CYS A 167 -5.51 -11.87 -5.04
C CYS A 167 -6.94 -11.34 -5.11
N ARG A 168 -7.94 -12.15 -4.73
CA ARG A 168 -9.35 -11.75 -4.71
C ARG A 168 -9.64 -10.61 -3.75
N SER A 169 -8.98 -10.56 -2.61
CA SER A 169 -9.13 -9.46 -1.64
C SER A 169 -8.68 -8.10 -2.19
N MET A 170 -7.88 -8.10 -3.25
CA MET A 170 -7.40 -6.89 -3.93
C MET A 170 -8.27 -6.46 -5.12
N PHE A 171 -9.37 -7.17 -5.40
CA PHE A 171 -10.32 -6.78 -6.46
C PHE A 171 -11.18 -5.58 -6.06
N GLU A 172 -11.29 -5.31 -4.78
CA GLU A 172 -12.07 -4.20 -4.27
C GLU A 172 -11.22 -2.95 -4.06
N GLN A 173 -11.90 -1.82 -4.06
CA GLN A 173 -11.27 -0.55 -3.77
C GLN A 173 -10.99 -0.45 -2.26
N ALA A 174 -9.79 0.03 -1.90
CA ALA A 174 -9.45 0.29 -0.51
C ALA A 174 -10.32 1.40 0.09
N THR A 175 -10.59 1.29 1.38
CA THR A 175 -11.22 2.32 2.19
C THR A 175 -10.40 3.62 2.21
N LEU A 176 -11.03 4.73 2.60
CA LEU A 176 -10.32 5.95 2.92
C LEU A 176 -9.93 5.92 4.40
N ASP A 177 -8.66 5.73 4.64
CA ASP A 177 -8.07 5.66 5.96
C ASP A 177 -7.40 6.98 6.31
N LEU A 178 -7.70 7.50 7.50
CA LEU A 178 -7.19 8.75 8.02
C LEU A 178 -6.40 8.51 9.30
N ARG A 179 -5.29 9.21 9.46
CA ARG A 179 -4.55 9.28 10.70
C ARG A 179 -4.76 10.64 11.35
N VAL A 180 -5.15 10.64 12.61
CA VAL A 180 -5.25 11.87 13.40
C VAL A 180 -3.85 12.36 13.79
N ASN A 181 -3.65 13.66 13.69
CA ASN A 181 -2.44 14.33 14.15
C ASN A 181 -2.56 14.66 15.63
N THR A 182 -1.96 13.84 16.47
CA THR A 182 -2.04 13.97 17.94
C THR A 182 -1.36 15.21 18.53
N ILE A 183 -0.71 16.03 17.70
CA ILE A 183 -0.23 17.36 18.10
C ILE A 183 -1.37 18.39 18.10
N LYS A 184 -2.46 18.11 17.35
CA LYS A 184 -3.55 19.07 17.09
C LYS A 184 -4.92 18.62 17.61
N GLY A 185 -5.00 17.49 18.27
CA GLY A 185 -6.24 16.96 18.86
C GLY A 185 -6.18 15.46 19.10
N THR A 186 -7.19 14.92 19.74
CA THR A 186 -7.31 13.49 19.97
C THR A 186 -8.11 12.79 18.88
N ALA A 187 -7.99 11.47 18.79
CA ALA A 187 -8.73 10.69 17.81
C ALA A 187 -10.24 10.75 18.08
N GLU A 188 -10.63 10.75 19.35
CA GLU A 188 -12.01 10.82 19.83
C GLU A 188 -12.67 12.14 19.44
N GLU A 189 -12.00 13.28 19.69
CA GLU A 189 -12.49 14.62 19.33
C GLU A 189 -12.67 14.76 17.81
N VAL A 190 -11.69 14.29 17.02
CA VAL A 190 -11.76 14.36 15.55
C VAL A 190 -12.87 13.45 15.03
N LEU A 191 -13.00 12.22 15.54
CA LEU A 191 -14.05 11.29 15.15
C LEU A 191 -15.43 11.84 15.47
N ALA A 192 -15.64 12.35 16.69
CA ALA A 192 -16.91 12.94 17.12
C ALA A 192 -17.30 14.12 16.20
N LYS A 193 -16.34 14.98 15.85
CA LYS A 193 -16.56 16.10 14.93
C LYS A 193 -16.94 15.61 13.54
N MET A 194 -16.25 14.59 12.99
CA MET A 194 -16.55 14.05 11.67
C MET A 194 -17.95 13.43 11.61
N ILE A 195 -18.39 12.77 12.68
CA ILE A 195 -19.75 12.20 12.79
C ILE A 195 -20.78 13.31 12.87
N ALA A 196 -20.57 14.34 13.71
CA ALA A 196 -21.50 15.46 13.88
C ALA A 196 -21.67 16.27 12.59
N GLU A 197 -20.62 16.46 11.82
CA GLU A 197 -20.65 17.17 10.53
C GLU A 197 -21.24 16.30 9.39
N ASN A 198 -21.60 15.04 9.68
CA ASN A 198 -22.16 14.08 8.71
C ASN A 198 -21.41 14.09 7.36
N ILE A 199 -20.10 14.07 7.43
CA ILE A 199 -19.18 14.22 6.26
C ILE A 199 -19.50 13.21 5.16
N ASN A 200 -20.24 12.15 5.50
CA ASN A 200 -20.59 11.08 4.58
C ASN A 200 -22.03 10.59 4.85
N ASN A 201 -22.99 11.21 4.20
CA ASN A 201 -24.43 11.05 4.40
C ASN A 201 -24.98 9.60 4.44
N GLU A 202 -24.15 8.59 4.14
CA GLU A 202 -24.61 7.20 3.99
C GLU A 202 -23.66 6.17 4.64
N ASN A 203 -22.54 6.58 5.26
CA ASN A 203 -21.50 5.62 5.66
C ASN A 203 -21.03 5.82 7.10
N ILE A 204 -20.83 4.69 7.76
CA ILE A 204 -20.30 4.61 9.11
C ILE A 204 -18.85 5.08 9.10
N ILE A 205 -18.58 6.21 9.76
CA ILE A 205 -17.23 6.66 10.10
C ILE A 205 -16.90 6.03 11.44
N ALA A 206 -15.78 5.31 11.54
CA ALA A 206 -15.42 4.59 12.75
C ALA A 206 -13.93 4.70 13.07
N ALA A 207 -13.58 4.52 14.34
CA ALA A 207 -12.20 4.27 14.73
C ALA A 207 -11.69 2.98 14.04
N MET A 208 -10.41 2.96 13.71
CA MET A 208 -9.77 1.76 13.15
C MET A 208 -9.54 0.72 14.24
N PRO A 209 -9.59 -0.59 13.90
CA PRO A 209 -9.42 -1.64 14.90
C PRO A 209 -8.01 -1.74 15.45
N LEU A 210 -6.98 -1.39 14.68
CA LEU A 210 -5.58 -1.60 15.04
C LEU A 210 -4.85 -0.29 15.37
N SER A 211 -5.11 0.79 14.62
CA SER A 211 -4.43 2.06 14.86
C SER A 211 -5.14 2.91 15.90
N PRO A 212 -4.49 3.25 17.05
CA PRO A 212 -5.10 4.07 18.11
C PRO A 212 -5.49 5.50 17.67
N VAL A 213 -4.98 5.94 16.52
CA VAL A 213 -5.22 7.30 15.98
C VAL A 213 -5.87 7.25 14.60
N GLY A 214 -6.34 6.08 14.22
CA GLY A 214 -6.91 5.82 12.91
C GLY A 214 -8.43 6.03 12.86
N ILE A 215 -8.90 6.63 11.76
CA ILE A 215 -10.33 6.75 11.43
C ILE A 215 -10.53 6.20 10.03
N ARG A 216 -11.52 5.30 9.88
CA ARG A 216 -11.85 4.66 8.60
C ARG A 216 -13.18 5.17 8.06
N MET A 217 -13.17 5.46 6.77
CA MET A 217 -14.35 5.78 5.98
C MET A 217 -14.50 4.75 4.85
N PRO A 218 -15.64 4.07 4.73
CA PRO A 218 -15.82 3.02 3.73
C PRO A 218 -15.67 3.50 2.30
N ASN A 219 -16.08 4.73 2.01
CA ASN A 219 -16.06 5.30 0.67
C ASN A 219 -15.05 6.45 0.56
N ARG A 220 -14.51 6.65 -0.64
CA ARG A 220 -13.62 7.78 -0.95
C ARG A 220 -14.44 9.07 -1.05
N VAL A 221 -14.38 9.87 -0.01
CA VAL A 221 -14.90 11.24 0.00
C VAL A 221 -13.76 12.20 -0.27
N GLY A 222 -14.04 13.30 -0.96
CA GLY A 222 -13.05 14.34 -1.25
C GLY A 222 -12.64 15.14 -0.02
N ILE A 223 -11.84 14.55 0.87
CA ILE A 223 -11.43 15.13 2.16
C ILE A 223 -10.46 16.32 2.04
N SER A 224 -9.83 16.50 0.87
CA SER A 224 -8.75 17.49 0.68
C SER A 224 -9.16 18.94 0.90
N LYS A 225 -10.43 19.27 0.80
CA LYS A 225 -11.00 20.61 1.05
C LYS A 225 -11.61 20.73 2.45
N HIS A 226 -11.70 19.63 3.20
CA HIS A 226 -12.29 19.62 4.52
C HIS A 226 -11.42 20.39 5.53
N VAL A 227 -12.04 21.09 6.47
CA VAL A 227 -11.35 21.93 7.46
C VAL A 227 -10.34 21.14 8.29
N LEU A 228 -10.69 19.93 8.75
CA LEU A 228 -9.79 19.06 9.51
C LEU A 228 -8.52 18.71 8.73
N PHE A 229 -8.63 18.51 7.39
CA PHE A 229 -7.49 18.25 6.55
C PHE A 229 -6.65 19.49 6.29
N THR A 230 -7.28 20.63 5.97
CA THR A 230 -6.58 21.88 5.69
C THR A 230 -5.89 22.46 6.92
N GLU A 231 -6.44 22.26 8.10
CA GLU A 231 -5.82 22.58 9.39
C GLU A 231 -4.74 21.58 9.82
N GLY A 232 -4.61 20.45 9.13
CA GLY A 232 -3.62 19.42 9.45
C GLY A 232 -3.93 18.60 10.71
N LYS A 233 -5.21 18.50 11.09
CA LYS A 233 -5.69 17.60 12.16
C LYS A 233 -5.75 16.16 11.70
N ILE A 234 -5.90 15.92 10.40
CA ILE A 234 -5.91 14.58 9.80
C ILE A 234 -4.98 14.52 8.59
N GLU A 235 -4.47 13.31 8.33
CA GLU A 235 -3.69 12.94 7.16
C GLU A 235 -4.26 11.64 6.56
N VAL A 236 -4.27 11.55 5.22
CA VAL A 236 -4.64 10.30 4.55
C VAL A 236 -3.48 9.32 4.66
N GLN A 237 -3.71 8.19 5.33
CA GLN A 237 -2.72 7.14 5.51
C GLN A 237 -3.41 5.81 5.85
N ASP A 238 -3.08 4.75 5.10
CA ASP A 238 -3.54 3.38 5.36
C ASP A 238 -3.20 2.93 6.79
N GLU A 239 -4.08 2.14 7.41
CA GLU A 239 -3.90 1.67 8.78
C GLU A 239 -2.60 0.89 8.97
N GLY A 240 -2.26 -0.02 8.04
CA GLY A 240 -1.00 -0.77 8.09
C GLY A 240 0.22 0.16 8.05
N SER A 241 0.17 1.21 7.21
CA SER A 241 1.22 2.23 7.16
C SER A 241 1.33 3.03 8.48
N GLN A 242 0.23 3.22 9.22
CA GLN A 242 0.25 3.84 10.55
C GLN A 242 0.96 2.95 11.57
N LEU A 243 0.71 1.63 11.54
CA LEU A 243 1.31 0.65 12.46
C LEU A 243 2.84 0.61 12.35
N LEU A 244 3.40 0.83 11.17
CA LEU A 244 4.86 0.90 10.99
C LEU A 244 5.51 1.96 11.89
N SER A 245 4.84 3.09 12.11
CA SER A 245 5.34 4.14 13.00
C SER A 245 5.36 3.71 14.48
N TYR A 246 4.42 2.86 14.89
CA TYR A 246 4.38 2.27 16.24
C TYR A 246 5.48 1.23 16.45
N LEU A 247 5.89 0.49 15.41
CA LEU A 247 7.04 -0.42 15.49
C LEU A 247 8.36 0.32 15.69
N VAL A 248 8.52 1.50 15.13
CA VAL A 248 9.68 2.36 15.39
C VAL A 248 9.72 2.76 16.87
N ALA A 249 8.56 2.98 17.48
CA ALA A 249 8.38 3.37 18.89
C ALA A 249 9.34 4.47 19.32
N PRO A 250 9.36 5.64 18.66
CA PRO A 250 10.28 6.71 19.00
C PRO A 250 9.87 7.35 20.33
N LYS A 251 10.87 7.78 21.12
CA LYS A 251 10.66 8.46 22.41
C LYS A 251 10.95 9.96 22.26
N ARG A 252 10.43 10.75 23.21
CA ARG A 252 10.75 12.19 23.30
C ARG A 252 12.26 12.40 23.42
N GLY A 253 12.76 13.44 22.76
CA GLY A 253 14.16 13.82 22.80
C GLY A 253 15.11 12.99 21.94
N GLN A 254 14.67 11.88 21.36
CA GLN A 254 15.49 11.01 20.52
C GLN A 254 15.86 11.64 19.17
N MET A 255 16.90 11.10 18.57
CA MET A 255 17.29 11.36 17.19
C MET A 255 16.81 10.22 16.31
N VAL A 256 15.91 10.52 15.36
CA VAL A 256 15.20 9.54 14.54
C VAL A 256 15.46 9.83 13.06
N ALA A 257 15.59 8.79 12.23
CA ALA A 257 15.70 8.90 10.77
C ALA A 257 14.57 8.11 10.08
N ASP A 258 14.04 8.69 8.99
CA ASP A 258 13.24 8.04 7.96
C ASP A 258 14.06 8.12 6.66
N LEU A 259 14.61 6.98 6.19
CA LEU A 259 15.57 6.95 5.08
C LEU A 259 14.91 6.98 3.70
N CYS A 260 13.64 6.70 3.60
CA CYS A 260 12.88 6.68 2.35
C CYS A 260 11.56 7.43 2.55
N ALA A 261 11.67 8.66 3.04
CA ALA A 261 10.54 9.40 3.60
C ALA A 261 9.40 9.72 2.60
N GLY A 262 9.71 9.73 1.32
CA GLY A 262 8.73 10.05 0.28
C GLY A 262 8.05 11.39 0.53
N ALA A 263 6.71 11.40 0.52
CA ALA A 263 5.91 12.58 0.84
C ALA A 263 5.67 12.76 2.36
N GLY A 264 6.39 12.01 3.21
CA GLY A 264 6.47 12.23 4.66
C GLY A 264 5.33 11.64 5.48
N GLY A 265 4.54 10.70 4.97
CA GLY A 265 3.43 10.11 5.72
C GLY A 265 3.87 9.51 7.06
N LYS A 266 4.90 8.67 7.03
CA LYS A 266 5.49 8.03 8.21
C LYS A 266 6.33 9.02 9.02
N ALA A 267 7.15 9.86 8.38
CA ALA A 267 7.91 10.89 9.07
C ALA A 267 7.04 11.81 9.93
N LEU A 268 5.89 12.27 9.40
CA LEU A 268 4.93 13.08 10.18
C LEU A 268 4.31 12.30 11.35
N ALA A 269 4.06 10.99 11.18
CA ALA A 269 3.60 10.14 12.28
C ALA A 269 4.66 10.02 13.39
N LEU A 270 5.91 9.78 13.01
CA LEU A 270 7.04 9.72 13.95
C LEU A 270 7.21 11.03 14.73
N GLY A 271 7.16 12.17 14.03
CA GLY A 271 7.23 13.49 14.67
C GLY A 271 6.11 13.72 15.71
N ALA A 272 4.90 13.26 15.42
CA ALA A 272 3.77 13.32 16.34
C ALA A 272 3.97 12.39 17.56
N LEU A 273 4.45 11.15 17.36
CA LEU A 273 4.78 10.21 18.44
C LEU A 273 5.91 10.76 19.36
N MET A 274 6.87 11.47 18.78
CA MET A 274 7.92 12.18 19.53
C MET A 274 7.40 13.41 20.28
N ARG A 275 6.12 13.74 20.18
CA ARG A 275 5.52 14.94 20.76
C ARG A 275 6.24 16.23 20.32
N ASN A 276 6.65 16.30 19.05
CA ASN A 276 7.37 17.43 18.46
C ASN A 276 8.67 17.79 19.19
N THR A 277 9.36 16.80 19.81
CA THR A 277 10.64 16.96 20.51
C THR A 277 11.74 16.15 19.86
N GLY A 278 13.00 16.36 20.26
CA GLY A 278 14.15 15.67 19.65
C GLY A 278 14.45 16.14 18.24
N ARG A 279 15.03 15.27 17.42
CA ARG A 279 15.38 15.57 16.01
C ARG A 279 14.96 14.43 15.10
N LEU A 280 14.12 14.74 14.13
CA LEU A 280 13.69 13.80 13.09
C LEU A 280 14.26 14.21 11.74
N TYR A 281 14.98 13.31 11.10
CA TYR A 281 15.49 13.48 9.75
C TYR A 281 14.69 12.66 8.76
N ALA A 282 14.23 13.30 7.68
CA ALA A 282 13.51 12.67 6.60
C ALA A 282 14.35 12.75 5.32
N PHE A 283 14.92 11.63 4.90
CA PHE A 283 15.77 11.55 3.71
C PHE A 283 14.98 10.93 2.54
N ASP A 284 15.16 11.48 1.36
CA ASP A 284 14.68 10.89 0.11
C ASP A 284 15.58 11.32 -1.06
N VAL A 285 15.63 10.50 -2.10
CA VAL A 285 16.32 10.80 -3.36
C VAL A 285 15.46 11.60 -4.34
N ASN A 286 14.17 11.78 -4.05
CA ASN A 286 13.21 12.44 -4.92
C ASN A 286 12.79 13.81 -4.38
N GLU A 287 13.36 14.85 -4.98
CA GLU A 287 13.10 16.24 -4.59
C GLU A 287 11.60 16.61 -4.64
N ARG A 288 10.88 16.14 -5.66
CA ARG A 288 9.43 16.42 -5.77
C ARG A 288 8.64 15.84 -4.61
N ARG A 289 9.03 14.66 -4.12
CA ARG A 289 8.40 14.05 -2.93
C ARG A 289 8.71 14.84 -1.68
N LEU A 290 9.96 15.28 -1.49
CA LEU A 290 10.35 16.13 -0.36
C LEU A 290 9.67 17.51 -0.39
N ASN A 291 9.46 18.10 -1.56
CA ASN A 291 8.69 19.33 -1.71
C ASN A 291 7.23 19.15 -1.27
N ASN A 292 6.62 17.98 -1.53
CA ASN A 292 5.31 17.65 -1.01
C ASN A 292 5.33 17.43 0.52
N LEU A 293 6.36 16.81 1.06
CA LEU A 293 6.58 16.71 2.51
C LEU A 293 6.63 18.11 3.14
N GLY A 294 7.35 19.08 2.57
CA GLY A 294 7.44 20.45 3.08
C GLY A 294 6.07 21.12 3.25
N LYS A 295 5.16 20.94 2.28
CA LYS A 295 3.78 21.45 2.37
C LYS A 295 2.98 20.78 3.50
N ARG A 296 3.11 19.48 3.66
CA ARG A 296 2.45 18.69 4.71
C ARG A 296 3.03 19.04 6.09
N LEU A 297 4.35 19.21 6.19
CA LEU A 297 5.04 19.61 7.41
C LEU A 297 4.51 20.96 7.93
N LYS A 298 4.43 21.96 7.06
CA LYS A 298 3.86 23.27 7.41
C LYS A 298 2.43 23.12 7.97
N ARG A 299 1.62 22.29 7.34
CA ARG A 299 0.24 22.03 7.77
C ARG A 299 0.18 21.28 9.10
N SER A 300 1.09 20.35 9.34
CA SER A 300 1.08 19.48 10.52
C SER A 300 1.38 20.22 11.84
N GLY A 301 2.09 21.36 11.79
CA GLY A 301 2.56 22.08 12.97
C GLY A 301 3.79 21.48 13.67
N LEU A 302 4.43 20.47 13.04
CA LEU A 302 5.69 19.93 13.55
C LEU A 302 6.87 20.84 13.18
N SER A 303 7.81 21.00 14.12
CA SER A 303 9.04 21.77 13.95
C SER A 303 10.31 20.95 14.13
N ASN A 304 10.20 19.70 14.60
CA ASN A 304 11.33 18.82 14.89
C ASN A 304 11.82 18.00 13.67
N LEU A 305 11.17 18.15 12.49
CA LEU A 305 11.45 17.39 11.27
C LEU A 305 12.33 18.21 10.31
N ASN A 306 13.43 17.60 9.88
CA ASN A 306 14.38 18.15 8.91
C ASN A 306 14.38 17.27 7.65
N ALA A 307 13.84 17.77 6.55
CA ALA A 307 13.81 17.07 5.27
C ALA A 307 15.11 17.31 4.50
N GLN A 308 15.75 16.26 4.02
CA GLN A 308 17.03 16.35 3.31
C GLN A 308 17.04 15.50 2.04
N LEU A 309 17.31 16.15 0.91
CA LEU A 309 17.60 15.46 -0.34
C LEU A 309 18.98 14.81 -0.25
N ILE A 310 19.04 13.54 -0.63
CA ILE A 310 20.25 12.73 -0.77
C ILE A 310 20.36 12.18 -2.19
N ASN A 311 21.57 11.88 -2.64
CA ASN A 311 21.78 11.30 -3.97
C ASN A 311 21.50 9.78 -3.98
N ASN A 312 21.95 9.08 -2.94
CA ASN A 312 21.75 7.65 -2.71
C ASN A 312 22.12 7.31 -1.25
N GLU A 313 22.10 6.02 -0.91
CA GLU A 313 22.45 5.52 0.43
C GLU A 313 23.92 5.77 0.83
N ASN A 314 24.79 6.13 -0.11
CA ASN A 314 26.21 6.43 0.14
C ASN A 314 26.53 7.93 0.26
N ASP A 315 25.49 8.79 0.27
CA ASP A 315 25.64 10.24 0.37
C ASP A 315 26.47 10.64 1.61
N LEU A 316 27.32 11.67 1.43
CA LEU A 316 28.17 12.19 2.51
C LEU A 316 27.37 12.73 3.71
N LYS A 317 26.16 13.25 3.48
CA LYS A 317 25.26 13.70 4.55
C LYS A 317 24.93 12.54 5.50
N LEU A 318 24.64 11.35 4.95
CA LEU A 318 24.38 10.14 5.73
C LEU A 318 25.64 9.65 6.44
N LYS A 319 26.80 9.64 5.76
CA LYS A 319 28.09 9.19 6.36
C LYS A 319 28.46 9.99 7.61
N ARG A 320 28.21 11.31 7.64
CA ARG A 320 28.44 12.19 8.80
C ARG A 320 27.54 11.90 10.00
N LEU A 321 26.47 11.14 9.80
CA LEU A 321 25.48 10.80 10.82
C LEU A 321 25.59 9.34 11.31
N ASN A 322 26.67 8.63 10.95
CA ASN A 322 26.90 7.26 11.41
C ASN A 322 26.89 7.18 12.95
N GLY A 323 26.18 6.17 13.48
CA GLY A 323 26.09 5.89 14.91
C GLY A 323 25.34 6.94 15.73
N LYS A 324 24.55 7.82 15.11
CA LYS A 324 23.87 8.92 15.83
C LYS A 324 22.40 8.70 16.11
N PHE A 325 21.73 7.78 15.40
CA PHE A 325 20.29 7.63 15.51
C PHE A 325 19.87 6.59 16.54
N ASP A 326 18.92 6.98 17.37
CA ASP A 326 18.23 6.08 18.31
C ASP A 326 17.29 5.12 17.56
N ARG A 327 16.65 5.62 16.51
CA ARG A 327 15.67 4.90 15.68
C ARG A 327 15.88 5.23 14.22
N VAL A 328 15.84 4.20 13.38
CA VAL A 328 15.90 4.35 11.92
C VAL A 328 14.75 3.57 11.30
N LEU A 329 13.91 4.26 10.52
CA LEU A 329 12.91 3.64 9.65
C LEU A 329 13.45 3.52 8.24
N VAL A 330 13.30 2.36 7.67
CA VAL A 330 13.53 2.05 6.25
C VAL A 330 12.20 1.57 5.65
N ASP A 331 11.36 2.50 5.24
CA ASP A 331 10.19 2.21 4.40
C ASP A 331 10.69 2.04 2.96
N ALA A 332 11.20 0.84 2.68
CA ALA A 332 12.04 0.60 1.52
C ALA A 332 11.28 0.73 0.19
N PRO A 333 11.93 1.25 -0.88
CA PRO A 333 11.38 1.14 -2.22
C PRO A 333 11.19 -0.35 -2.55
N CYS A 334 9.97 -0.71 -2.96
CA CYS A 334 9.56 -2.08 -3.22
C CYS A 334 8.60 -2.16 -4.41
N SER A 335 8.22 -3.37 -4.80
CA SER A 335 7.27 -3.60 -5.90
C SER A 335 5.90 -2.94 -5.68
N GLY A 336 5.51 -2.72 -4.43
CA GLY A 336 4.22 -2.13 -4.08
C GLY A 336 3.03 -3.08 -4.24
N LEU A 337 3.26 -4.36 -4.46
CA LEU A 337 2.23 -5.37 -4.75
C LEU A 337 1.23 -5.60 -3.60
N GLY A 338 1.52 -5.15 -2.40
CA GLY A 338 0.55 -5.11 -1.30
C GLY A 338 -0.50 -4.00 -1.43
N THR A 339 -0.29 -3.01 -2.30
CA THR A 339 -1.17 -1.83 -2.46
C THR A 339 -2.09 -1.90 -3.68
N LEU A 340 -2.31 -3.07 -4.27
CA LEU A 340 -3.10 -3.24 -5.50
C LEU A 340 -4.56 -2.79 -5.36
N ARG A 341 -5.11 -2.74 -4.15
CA ARG A 341 -6.41 -2.14 -3.87
C ARG A 341 -6.46 -0.64 -4.24
N ARG A 342 -5.32 0.05 -4.15
CA ARG A 342 -5.15 1.49 -4.47
C ARG A 342 -4.52 1.71 -5.83
N ASN A 343 -3.53 0.88 -6.19
CA ASN A 343 -2.68 1.01 -7.36
C ASN A 343 -2.72 -0.28 -8.20
N PRO A 344 -3.87 -0.63 -8.83
CA PRO A 344 -4.02 -1.91 -9.53
C PRO A 344 -3.13 -2.03 -10.78
N ASP A 345 -2.60 -0.92 -11.30
CA ASP A 345 -1.66 -0.90 -12.42
C ASP A 345 -0.29 -1.50 -12.07
N LEU A 346 0.11 -1.53 -10.78
CA LEU A 346 1.41 -2.06 -10.37
C LEU A 346 1.60 -3.52 -10.80
N LYS A 347 0.59 -4.38 -10.68
CA LYS A 347 0.72 -5.80 -11.08
C LYS A 347 0.96 -6.01 -12.58
N TRP A 348 0.70 -4.98 -13.40
CA TRP A 348 0.95 -4.99 -14.84
C TRP A 348 2.26 -4.32 -15.21
N ARG A 349 2.66 -3.31 -14.45
CA ARG A 349 3.89 -2.54 -14.67
C ARG A 349 5.13 -3.25 -14.14
N GLN A 350 5.01 -3.95 -13.00
CA GLN A 350 6.13 -4.65 -12.38
C GLN A 350 6.51 -5.91 -13.16
N THR A 351 7.80 -6.15 -13.25
CA THR A 351 8.42 -7.35 -13.80
C THR A 351 9.22 -8.10 -12.73
N GLU A 352 9.58 -9.34 -13.01
CA GLU A 352 10.46 -10.10 -12.12
C GLU A 352 11.84 -9.45 -11.98
N GLN A 353 12.36 -8.87 -13.08
CA GLN A 353 13.63 -8.15 -13.09
C GLN A 353 13.60 -6.93 -12.17
N ASP A 354 12.50 -6.16 -12.15
CA ASP A 354 12.33 -5.04 -11.24
C ASP A 354 12.45 -5.46 -9.77
N VAL A 355 11.90 -6.63 -9.41
CA VAL A 355 12.00 -7.16 -8.04
C VAL A 355 13.44 -7.50 -7.68
N ILE A 356 14.21 -8.08 -8.60
CA ILE A 356 15.64 -8.39 -8.39
C ILE A 356 16.44 -7.10 -8.13
N GLU A 357 16.21 -6.05 -8.92
CA GLU A 357 16.87 -4.76 -8.77
C GLU A 357 16.48 -4.06 -7.45
N LEU A 358 15.19 -4.13 -7.09
CA LEU A 358 14.70 -3.62 -5.81
C LEU A 358 15.33 -4.34 -4.63
N ASN A 359 15.50 -5.67 -4.68
CA ASN A 359 16.15 -6.45 -3.63
C ASN A 359 17.59 -6.00 -3.36
N ALA A 360 18.37 -5.75 -4.42
CA ALA A 360 19.73 -5.23 -4.28
C ALA A 360 19.72 -3.86 -3.60
N LYS A 361 18.81 -2.98 -3.99
CA LYS A 361 18.65 -1.65 -3.42
C LYS A 361 18.19 -1.70 -1.96
N GLN A 362 17.25 -2.57 -1.61
CA GLN A 362 16.76 -2.78 -0.24
C GLN A 362 17.89 -3.21 0.69
N LYS A 363 18.72 -4.18 0.28
CA LYS A 363 19.91 -4.63 1.03
C LYS A 363 20.89 -3.49 1.30
N ASN A 364 21.16 -2.66 0.30
CA ASN A 364 22.07 -1.52 0.43
C ASN A 364 21.54 -0.45 1.40
N ILE A 365 20.24 -0.10 1.28
CA ILE A 365 19.61 0.89 2.17
C ILE A 365 19.59 0.38 3.60
N LEU A 366 19.25 -0.89 3.82
CA LEU A 366 19.20 -1.49 5.15
C LEU A 366 20.61 -1.57 5.78
N THR A 367 21.62 -1.90 5.00
CA THR A 367 23.05 -1.80 5.43
C THR A 367 23.44 -0.37 5.82
N ARG A 368 22.93 0.64 5.11
CA ARG A 368 23.13 2.04 5.50
C ARG A 368 22.45 2.36 6.83
N ALA A 369 21.22 1.89 7.03
CA ALA A 369 20.49 2.05 8.29
C ALA A 369 21.26 1.49 9.48
N ALA A 370 21.87 0.30 9.34
CA ALA A 370 22.72 -0.28 10.36
C ALA A 370 23.86 0.64 10.78
N LYS A 371 24.54 1.25 9.80
CA LYS A 371 25.65 2.20 10.05
C LYS A 371 25.20 3.48 10.75
N LEU A 372 23.99 3.94 10.50
CA LEU A 372 23.42 5.15 11.11
C LEU A 372 22.97 4.93 12.55
N THR A 373 22.60 3.70 12.88
CA THR A 373 22.03 3.34 14.17
C THR A 373 23.11 3.24 15.24
N LYS A 374 22.92 3.90 16.37
CA LYS A 374 23.81 3.79 17.54
C LYS A 374 23.65 2.44 18.24
N THR A 375 24.61 2.09 19.07
CA THR A 375 24.50 0.95 20.00
C THR A 375 23.24 1.07 20.86
N GLY A 376 22.46 -0.02 20.99
CA GLY A 376 21.14 -0.03 21.63
C GLY A 376 20.03 0.68 20.83
N GLY A 377 20.34 1.14 19.64
CA GLY A 377 19.37 1.75 18.74
C GLY A 377 18.58 0.69 17.94
N ARG A 378 17.47 1.12 17.34
CA ARG A 378 16.54 0.25 16.60
C ARG A 378 16.47 0.63 15.13
N VAL A 379 16.44 -0.38 14.26
CA VAL A 379 16.10 -0.27 12.83
C VAL A 379 14.77 -0.97 12.59
N VAL A 380 13.87 -0.32 11.86
CA VAL A 380 12.64 -0.94 11.35
C VAL A 380 12.73 -0.96 9.83
N TYR A 381 12.78 -2.14 9.27
CA TYR A 381 12.66 -2.38 7.83
C TYR A 381 11.20 -2.64 7.48
N ALA A 382 10.68 -1.99 6.48
CA ALA A 382 9.31 -2.15 6.04
C ALA A 382 9.17 -2.09 4.53
N THR A 383 8.18 -2.81 4.00
CA THR A 383 7.74 -2.76 2.60
C THR A 383 6.22 -2.79 2.51
N CYS A 384 5.68 -2.37 1.37
CA CYS A 384 4.31 -2.66 0.97
C CYS A 384 4.28 -3.75 -0.13
N SER A 385 5.08 -4.79 0.02
CA SER A 385 5.16 -5.95 -0.87
C SER A 385 4.51 -7.18 -0.25
N LEU A 386 4.06 -8.09 -1.10
CA LEU A 386 3.57 -9.43 -0.71
C LEU A 386 4.66 -10.51 -0.87
N LEU A 387 5.80 -10.19 -1.48
CA LEU A 387 6.81 -11.18 -1.86
C LEU A 387 7.84 -11.39 -0.74
N ALA A 388 8.06 -12.64 -0.35
CA ALA A 388 9.07 -13.02 0.64
C ALA A 388 10.47 -12.54 0.24
N GLU A 389 10.75 -12.45 -1.07
CA GLU A 389 12.02 -11.97 -1.63
C GLU A 389 12.31 -10.51 -1.22
N GLU A 390 11.28 -9.67 -1.04
CA GLU A 390 11.40 -8.30 -0.58
C GLU A 390 11.20 -8.15 0.94
N ASN A 391 10.76 -9.20 1.60
CA ASN A 391 10.32 -9.22 3.00
C ASN A 391 11.27 -10.04 3.88
N GLU A 392 10.88 -11.28 4.19
CA GLU A 392 11.60 -12.17 5.12
C GLU A 392 13.03 -12.43 4.67
N MET A 393 13.25 -12.67 3.36
CA MET A 393 14.58 -12.95 2.83
C MET A 393 15.56 -11.77 2.96
N ILE A 394 15.05 -10.52 2.88
CA ILE A 394 15.88 -9.33 3.14
C ILE A 394 16.19 -9.21 4.63
N ALA A 395 15.21 -9.49 5.51
CA ALA A 395 15.40 -9.45 6.95
C ALA A 395 16.41 -10.51 7.44
N GLU A 396 16.33 -11.73 6.91
CA GLU A 396 17.25 -12.82 7.23
C GLU A 396 18.66 -12.53 6.72
N HIS A 397 18.79 -12.08 5.47
CA HIS A 397 20.07 -11.63 4.94
C HIS A 397 20.72 -10.51 5.76
N PHE A 398 19.92 -9.56 6.26
CA PHE A 398 20.41 -8.50 7.12
C PHE A 398 21.02 -9.05 8.41
N LEU A 399 20.33 -9.95 9.10
CA LEU A 399 20.79 -10.57 10.34
C LEU A 399 22.06 -11.42 10.13
N GLU A 400 22.16 -12.10 9.00
CA GLU A 400 23.34 -12.84 8.61
C GLU A 400 24.58 -11.91 8.45
N LYS A 401 24.39 -10.77 7.78
CA LYS A 401 25.47 -9.80 7.50
C LYS A 401 25.80 -8.89 8.68
N HIS A 402 24.86 -8.71 9.61
CA HIS A 402 24.99 -7.81 10.75
C HIS A 402 24.78 -8.55 12.08
N PRO A 403 25.75 -9.38 12.54
CA PRO A 403 25.64 -10.15 13.78
C PRO A 403 25.56 -9.27 15.05
N ASP A 404 25.87 -7.98 14.94
CA ASP A 404 25.70 -6.97 15.96
C ASP A 404 24.25 -6.48 16.10
N PHE A 405 23.32 -7.04 15.33
CA PHE A 405 21.88 -6.83 15.47
C PHE A 405 21.16 -8.12 15.90
N SER A 406 20.05 -7.96 16.58
CA SER A 406 19.09 -9.03 16.88
C SER A 406 17.69 -8.64 16.40
N LEU A 407 16.92 -9.64 15.99
CA LEU A 407 15.50 -9.46 15.69
C LEU A 407 14.72 -9.25 16.99
N VAL A 408 13.80 -8.28 16.99
CA VAL A 408 12.84 -8.06 18.07
C VAL A 408 11.45 -8.41 17.53
N PRO A 409 10.69 -9.30 18.19
CA PRO A 409 9.36 -9.67 17.74
C PRO A 409 8.43 -8.46 17.62
N ALA A 410 7.76 -8.33 16.47
CA ALA A 410 6.90 -7.19 16.18
C ALA A 410 5.68 -7.14 17.12
N ASN A 411 5.09 -8.29 17.46
CA ASN A 411 3.98 -8.40 18.40
C ASN A 411 4.32 -7.87 19.79
N GLU A 412 5.55 -8.08 20.29
CA GLU A 412 5.97 -7.56 21.60
C GLU A 412 5.99 -6.02 21.62
N ILE A 413 6.47 -5.41 20.51
CA ILE A 413 6.52 -3.95 20.40
C ILE A 413 5.10 -3.38 20.30
N LEU A 414 4.23 -3.99 19.52
CA LEU A 414 2.85 -3.56 19.37
C LEU A 414 2.07 -3.70 20.67
N ALA A 415 2.26 -4.78 21.41
CA ALA A 415 1.67 -4.99 22.73
C ALA A 415 2.08 -3.89 23.74
N LEU A 416 3.37 -3.47 23.74
CA LEU A 416 3.84 -2.34 24.55
C LEU A 416 3.18 -1.01 24.15
N GLN A 417 2.69 -0.88 22.92
CA GLN A 417 1.92 0.27 22.43
C GLN A 417 0.40 0.09 22.61
N LYS A 418 -0.04 -0.96 23.32
CA LYS A 418 -1.45 -1.34 23.52
C LYS A 418 -2.21 -1.61 22.21
N ILE A 419 -1.52 -2.14 21.24
CA ILE A 419 -2.08 -2.58 19.96
C ILE A 419 -2.16 -4.11 20.01
N ASP A 420 -3.40 -4.61 20.08
CA ASP A 420 -3.70 -6.04 20.16
C ASP A 420 -3.68 -6.64 18.74
N LEU A 421 -2.50 -7.06 18.31
CA LEU A 421 -2.28 -7.71 17.04
C LEU A 421 -1.19 -8.77 17.19
N ASP A 422 -1.60 -10.04 17.19
CA ASP A 422 -0.66 -11.14 17.14
C ASP A 422 -0.17 -11.35 15.69
N THR A 423 1.04 -10.93 15.45
CA THR A 423 1.72 -11.02 14.15
C THR A 423 3.02 -11.82 14.22
N GLY A 424 3.39 -12.35 15.41
CA GLY A 424 4.62 -13.10 15.63
C GLY A 424 5.88 -12.22 15.51
N LYS A 425 6.96 -12.81 14.96
CA LYS A 425 8.27 -12.15 14.87
C LYS A 425 8.31 -10.98 13.89
N TYR A 426 7.51 -11.01 12.84
CA TYR A 426 7.38 -9.97 11.83
C TYR A 426 5.99 -9.37 11.85
N LEU A 427 5.84 -8.11 11.46
CA LEU A 427 4.54 -7.59 11.04
C LEU A 427 4.27 -8.09 9.64
N ASN A 428 3.21 -8.86 9.46
CA ASN A 428 2.76 -9.31 8.16
C ASN A 428 1.25 -9.04 8.02
N LEU A 429 0.91 -7.97 7.29
CA LEU A 429 -0.48 -7.56 7.07
C LEU A 429 -0.91 -7.99 5.66
N LEU A 430 -2.04 -8.71 5.62
CA LEU A 430 -2.66 -9.17 4.39
C LEU A 430 -4.07 -8.58 4.26
N PRO A 431 -4.47 -8.11 3.07
CA PRO A 431 -5.73 -7.39 2.90
C PRO A 431 -6.97 -8.17 3.32
N HIS A 432 -7.00 -9.50 3.08
CA HIS A 432 -8.14 -10.36 3.43
C HIS A 432 -8.27 -10.63 4.93
N LEU A 433 -7.19 -10.50 5.71
CA LEU A 433 -7.19 -10.73 7.16
C LEU A 433 -7.41 -9.44 7.95
N HIS A 434 -6.77 -8.36 7.51
CA HIS A 434 -6.66 -7.14 8.32
C HIS A 434 -7.44 -5.95 7.73
N ASN A 435 -8.00 -6.10 6.53
CA ASN A 435 -8.65 -4.99 5.79
C ASN A 435 -7.75 -3.75 5.61
N THR A 436 -6.43 -3.96 5.57
CA THR A 436 -5.39 -2.96 5.27
C THR A 436 -4.81 -3.21 3.89
N ASP A 437 -3.92 -2.35 3.41
CA ASP A 437 -3.00 -2.74 2.34
C ASP A 437 -2.05 -3.83 2.87
N GLY A 438 -1.39 -4.58 1.97
CA GLY A 438 -0.36 -5.55 2.35
C GLY A 438 0.90 -4.82 2.82
N PHE A 439 1.35 -5.14 4.04
CA PHE A 439 2.59 -4.60 4.59
C PHE A 439 3.40 -5.69 5.28
N PHE A 440 4.70 -5.55 5.20
CA PHE A 440 5.66 -6.31 5.97
C PHE A 440 6.54 -5.37 6.80
N ALA A 441 6.93 -5.79 8.02
CA ALA A 441 8.03 -5.15 8.72
C ALA A 441 8.80 -6.12 9.62
N ALA A 442 10.12 -5.90 9.68
CA ALA A 442 11.05 -6.53 10.61
C ALA A 442 11.70 -5.45 11.49
N VAL A 443 11.87 -5.76 12.76
CA VAL A 443 12.46 -4.85 13.73
C VAL A 443 13.76 -5.42 14.26
N PHE A 444 14.82 -4.62 14.21
CA PHE A 444 16.15 -5.01 14.65
C PHE A 444 16.66 -4.06 15.71
N GLU A 445 17.30 -4.57 16.74
CA GLU A 445 18.01 -3.77 17.74
C GLU A 445 19.51 -4.06 17.68
N ARG A 446 20.30 -2.98 17.72
CA ARG A 446 21.76 -3.09 17.76
C ARG A 446 22.19 -3.42 19.16
N LYS A 447 22.87 -4.56 19.32
CA LYS A 447 23.34 -5.07 20.62
C LYS A 447 24.26 -4.08 21.33
N ALA A 448 24.27 -4.11 22.64
CA ALA A 448 25.25 -3.39 23.46
C ALA A 448 26.69 -3.89 23.18
N ASP A 449 27.70 -3.08 23.43
CA ASP A 449 29.09 -3.42 23.06
C ASP A 449 29.57 -4.73 23.70
N SER A 450 29.19 -5.04 24.93
CA SER A 450 29.46 -6.33 25.61
C SER A 450 28.79 -7.54 24.92
N GLU A 451 27.66 -7.33 24.30
CA GLU A 451 26.93 -8.39 23.55
C GLU A 451 27.47 -8.55 22.11
N LYS A 452 28.04 -7.48 21.52
CA LYS A 452 28.71 -7.54 20.23
C LYS A 452 29.92 -8.45 20.26
N GLU A 453 30.78 -8.31 21.28
CA GLU A 453 31.97 -9.15 21.42
C GLU A 453 31.62 -10.63 21.55
N LYS A 454 30.54 -10.95 22.30
CA LYS A 454 30.02 -12.34 22.41
C LYS A 454 29.48 -12.85 21.06
N ALA A 455 28.73 -12.02 20.32
CA ALA A 455 28.16 -12.40 19.02
C ALA A 455 29.23 -12.63 17.96
N VAL A 456 30.29 -11.81 17.93
CA VAL A 456 31.44 -11.97 17.02
C VAL A 456 32.22 -13.27 17.33
N LYS A 457 32.47 -13.57 18.59
CA LYS A 457 33.12 -14.81 19.04
C LYS A 457 32.31 -16.05 18.63
N LEU A 458 30.99 -16.03 18.88
CA LEU A 458 30.11 -17.15 18.53
C LEU A 458 30.05 -17.42 17.02
N LYS A 459 30.10 -16.37 16.20
CA LYS A 459 30.14 -16.49 14.73
C LYS A 459 31.47 -17.10 14.26
N ALA A 460 32.57 -16.64 14.79
CA ALA A 460 33.90 -17.17 14.51
C ALA A 460 34.05 -18.64 14.91
N GLU A 461 33.43 -19.07 16.02
CA GLU A 461 33.39 -20.46 16.44
C GLU A 461 32.55 -21.34 15.50
N LYS A 462 31.38 -20.86 15.05
CA LYS A 462 30.53 -21.58 14.08
C LYS A 462 31.20 -21.71 12.70
N GLU A 463 31.93 -20.70 12.24
CA GLU A 463 32.68 -20.78 10.97
C GLU A 463 33.85 -21.78 11.08
N LYS A 464 34.51 -21.87 12.23
CA LYS A 464 35.57 -22.83 12.50
C LYS A 464 35.02 -24.29 12.60
N SER A 465 33.84 -24.51 13.16
CA SER A 465 33.22 -25.83 13.23
C SER A 465 32.75 -26.30 11.84
N LYS A 466 32.15 -25.43 11.04
CA LYS A 466 31.78 -25.75 9.64
C LYS A 466 33.02 -26.12 8.79
N ALA A 467 34.11 -25.35 8.91
CA ALA A 467 35.34 -25.62 8.19
C ALA A 467 36.05 -26.91 8.64
N LYS A 468 35.72 -27.46 9.83
CA LYS A 468 36.19 -28.76 10.28
C LYS A 468 35.33 -29.92 9.76
N GLU A 469 34.01 -29.72 9.66
CA GLU A 469 33.07 -30.71 9.08
C GLU A 469 33.26 -30.87 7.57
N GLU A 470 33.68 -29.82 6.84
CA GLU A 470 33.97 -29.92 5.40
C GLU A 470 35.34 -30.56 5.08
N LYS A 471 36.18 -30.81 6.10
CA LYS A 471 37.51 -31.43 5.95
C LYS A 471 37.59 -32.87 6.50
N SER A 472 36.53 -33.39 7.07
CA SER A 472 36.36 -34.75 7.53
C SER A 472 35.46 -35.53 6.56
#